data_d9891c8a94107373ac93bb286e668631
#
_entry.id   d9891c8a94107373ac93bb286e668631
#
_cell.length_a   1.000
_cell.length_b   1.000
_cell.length_c   1.000
_cell.angle_alpha   90.00
_cell.angle_beta   90.00
_cell.angle_gamma   90.00
#
_symmetry.space_group_name_H-M   'P 1'
#
loop_
_entity.id
_entity.type
_entity.pdbx_description
1 polymer ?
#
loop_
_entity_poly.entity_id
_entity_poly.type
_entity_poly.pdbx_seq_one_letter_code
_entity_poly.pdbx_strand_id
1 'polypeptide(L)'
;HCLFGWCVTPMTLPIFNVVWYKRDLRVQDHAPLVAAADEGAVLPLYIVEPEVLGAPDMDAMHYAFIAECLAELRDDLTALGAPLVVRVGEPVEVFNALHQQQPLARILAHEETGNALTFARDLRVADWARAHGVGFDEWPSNGVVRRLGTRDGWSSIWNRRINAPLIDAPSALRATSIAPGRIPDVAELSLKALHPAVATRRQSQSGGESAAHETLRSFLDERGHAYQREISAPAKALRSCSRLSPYLAYGALSIRQVVDAALTSDLPKRASSAFVSRLHWHCHFIQKLESQPSIETQCFNPLYESLRGEPDAARLSAWQSGKTGYPFVDACIRALQTQGWINFRMRAMLTSFAAYDLWLDWRSFRDFLARQFIDYEPGIHISQLQMRGCTIRSSRVTTTTHRAISFAAGCRNCGRFRRCLSTSHGKCHRWKLLRVASG
;
A
#
# COMPACT_ATOMS: atom_id res chain seq x y z
N HIS A 1 35.67 53.55 37.07
CA HIS A 1 35.03 52.25 37.28
C HIS A 1 34.23 51.85 35.99
N CYS A 2 34.86 51.12 35.07
CA CYS A 2 34.19 50.54 33.89
C CYS A 2 33.63 49.20 34.29
N LEU A 3 32.32 49.10 34.37
CA LEU A 3 31.60 47.83 34.48
C LEU A 3 31.45 47.24 33.05
N PHE A 4 32.14 46.15 32.79
CA PHE A 4 31.94 45.34 31.60
C PHE A 4 30.57 44.67 31.71
N GLY A 5 29.55 45.22 31.03
CA GLY A 5 28.28 44.54 30.76
C GLY A 5 28.49 43.54 29.65
N TRP A 6 28.46 42.24 29.97
CA TRP A 6 28.35 41.18 28.98
C TRP A 6 26.97 41.28 28.32
N CYS A 7 26.94 41.83 27.10
CA CYS A 7 25.74 41.75 26.26
C CYS A 7 25.62 40.30 25.79
N VAL A 8 24.88 39.49 26.53
CA VAL A 8 24.46 38.17 26.06
C VAL A 8 23.42 38.39 24.96
N THR A 9 23.87 38.42 23.72
CA THR A 9 22.97 38.34 22.57
C THR A 9 22.17 37.04 22.74
N PRO A 10 20.85 37.09 22.77
CA PRO A 10 20.07 35.87 22.82
C PRO A 10 20.44 35.04 21.58
N MET A 11 21.02 33.86 21.78
CA MET A 11 21.24 32.89 20.71
C MET A 11 19.82 32.50 20.22
N THR A 12 19.38 33.12 19.15
CA THR A 12 18.21 32.64 18.44
C THR A 12 18.52 31.23 17.91
N LEU A 13 17.83 30.23 18.41
CA LEU A 13 17.99 28.87 17.92
C LEU A 13 17.73 28.88 16.40
N PRO A 14 18.59 28.23 15.60
CA PRO A 14 18.38 28.18 14.14
C PRO A 14 17.05 27.53 13.82
N ILE A 15 16.26 28.18 13.01
CA ILE A 15 15.00 27.67 12.48
C ILE A 15 15.32 26.53 11.52
N PHE A 16 14.49 25.49 11.46
CA PHE A 16 14.68 24.34 10.58
C PHE A 16 13.41 23.92 9.87
N ASN A 17 13.58 23.20 8.77
CA ASN A 17 12.51 22.58 7.98
C ASN A 17 12.37 21.12 8.34
N VAL A 18 11.13 20.64 8.47
CA VAL A 18 10.82 19.22 8.65
C VAL A 18 10.42 18.63 7.31
N VAL A 19 11.06 17.53 6.91
CA VAL A 19 10.56 16.66 5.84
C VAL A 19 9.79 15.53 6.51
N TRP A 20 8.46 15.58 6.41
CA TRP A 20 7.60 14.59 7.04
C TRP A 20 7.35 13.41 6.09
N TYR A 21 8.09 12.33 6.32
CA TYR A 21 7.93 11.05 5.63
C TYR A 21 6.67 10.33 6.12
N LYS A 22 5.90 9.80 5.17
CA LYS A 22 4.68 9.02 5.43
C LYS A 22 4.72 7.71 4.61
N ARG A 23 4.29 7.76 3.35
CA ARG A 23 4.32 6.63 2.40
C ARG A 23 5.21 6.98 1.20
N ASP A 24 6.39 7.45 1.48
CA ASP A 24 7.38 7.96 0.52
C ASP A 24 8.82 7.64 0.98
N LEU A 25 9.05 6.42 1.49
CA LEU A 25 10.24 5.98 2.21
C LEU A 25 11.44 5.76 1.27
N ARG A 26 11.94 6.86 0.67
CA ARG A 26 13.08 6.89 -0.26
C ARG A 26 13.78 8.25 -0.25
N VAL A 27 14.99 8.29 -0.77
CA VAL A 27 15.73 9.55 -0.98
C VAL A 27 15.69 10.03 -2.43
N GLN A 28 15.55 9.12 -3.40
CA GLN A 28 15.47 9.44 -4.82
C GLN A 28 14.06 9.88 -5.23
N ASP A 29 13.95 10.79 -6.20
CA ASP A 29 12.68 11.33 -6.71
C ASP A 29 11.77 11.86 -5.57
N HIS A 30 12.38 12.63 -4.64
CA HIS A 30 11.73 13.11 -3.41
C HIS A 30 11.72 14.64 -3.35
N ALA A 31 10.73 15.27 -3.98
CA ALA A 31 10.64 16.73 -4.10
C ALA A 31 10.68 17.47 -2.75
N PRO A 32 9.95 17.06 -1.68
CA PRO A 32 10.04 17.72 -0.37
C PRO A 32 11.45 17.72 0.23
N LEU A 33 12.22 16.64 0.03
CA LEU A 33 13.59 16.54 0.56
C LEU A 33 14.52 17.53 -0.12
N VAL A 34 14.44 17.63 -1.45
CA VAL A 34 15.25 18.57 -2.23
C VAL A 34 14.88 20.00 -1.88
N ALA A 35 13.59 20.34 -1.85
CA ALA A 35 13.12 21.68 -1.47
C ALA A 35 13.59 22.08 -0.06
N ALA A 36 13.55 21.16 0.90
CA ALA A 36 14.04 21.42 2.26
C ALA A 36 15.58 21.61 2.30
N ALA A 37 16.33 20.83 1.52
CA ALA A 37 17.80 20.91 1.46
C ALA A 37 18.27 22.27 0.93
N ASP A 38 17.56 22.85 -0.05
CA ASP A 38 17.87 24.15 -0.64
C ASP A 38 17.62 25.31 0.32
N GLU A 39 16.72 25.14 1.31
CA GLU A 39 16.32 26.22 2.22
C GLU A 39 17.09 26.27 3.55
N GLY A 40 17.74 25.19 3.97
CA GLY A 40 18.49 25.24 5.23
C GLY A 40 18.69 23.91 5.95
N ALA A 41 18.62 23.98 7.30
CA ALA A 41 18.73 22.79 8.14
C ALA A 41 17.46 21.93 7.99
N VAL A 42 17.65 20.63 7.87
CA VAL A 42 16.59 19.65 7.57
C VAL A 42 16.47 18.65 8.71
N LEU A 43 15.25 18.42 9.16
CA LEU A 43 14.86 17.31 10.04
C LEU A 43 14.03 16.30 9.23
N PRO A 44 14.62 15.24 8.69
CA PRO A 44 13.82 14.14 8.15
C PRO A 44 13.07 13.46 9.30
N LEU A 45 11.75 13.40 9.25
CA LEU A 45 10.89 12.90 10.32
C LEU A 45 9.98 11.79 9.84
N TYR A 46 9.94 10.69 10.56
CA TYR A 46 8.90 9.68 10.47
C TYR A 46 8.20 9.56 11.82
N ILE A 47 6.86 9.57 11.81
CA ILE A 47 6.06 9.39 13.01
C ILE A 47 5.41 8.02 12.96
N VAL A 48 5.73 7.18 13.93
CA VAL A 48 5.05 5.90 14.18
C VAL A 48 3.75 6.24 14.91
N GLU A 49 2.63 6.12 14.20
CA GLU A 49 1.31 6.56 14.68
C GLU A 49 0.52 5.40 15.27
N PRO A 50 0.33 5.33 16.61
CA PRO A 50 -0.41 4.24 17.24
C PRO A 50 -1.86 4.14 16.75
N GLU A 51 -2.51 5.27 16.43
CA GLU A 51 -3.88 5.30 15.90
C GLU A 51 -3.96 4.60 14.53
N VAL A 52 -3.02 4.90 13.62
CA VAL A 52 -2.98 4.30 12.29
C VAL A 52 -2.63 2.83 12.36
N LEU A 53 -1.60 2.47 13.13
CA LEU A 53 -1.16 1.08 13.27
C LEU A 53 -2.15 0.20 14.02
N GLY A 54 -2.98 0.79 14.90
CA GLY A 54 -4.06 0.11 15.62
C GLY A 54 -5.37 -0.02 14.82
N ALA A 55 -5.46 0.59 13.62
CA ALA A 55 -6.64 0.57 12.78
C ALA A 55 -7.06 -0.86 12.38
N PRO A 56 -8.37 -1.11 12.12
CA PRO A 56 -8.87 -2.46 11.80
C PRO A 56 -8.25 -3.09 10.55
N ASP A 57 -7.80 -2.29 9.62
CA ASP A 57 -7.22 -2.67 8.34
C ASP A 57 -5.68 -2.82 8.36
N MET A 58 -5.05 -2.54 9.52
CA MET A 58 -3.61 -2.65 9.71
C MET A 58 -3.22 -3.94 10.43
N ASP A 59 -2.04 -4.44 10.13
CA ASP A 59 -1.43 -5.64 10.72
C ASP A 59 0.03 -5.40 11.06
N ALA A 60 0.54 -6.12 12.04
CA ALA A 60 1.96 -6.06 12.45
C ALA A 60 2.94 -6.28 11.26
N MET A 61 2.53 -7.05 10.25
CA MET A 61 3.28 -7.27 9.03
C MET A 61 3.55 -5.98 8.24
N HIS A 62 2.59 -5.05 8.22
CA HIS A 62 2.75 -3.77 7.53
C HIS A 62 3.85 -2.95 8.20
N TYR A 63 3.81 -2.87 9.54
CA TYR A 63 4.85 -2.16 10.26
C TYR A 63 6.21 -2.84 10.17
N ALA A 64 6.28 -4.18 10.18
CA ALA A 64 7.53 -4.89 9.99
C ALA A 64 8.22 -4.49 8.67
N PHE A 65 7.46 -4.42 7.57
CA PHE A 65 7.98 -3.95 6.29
C PHE A 65 8.39 -2.47 6.32
N ILE A 66 7.58 -1.63 6.98
CA ILE A 66 7.90 -0.20 7.17
C ILE A 66 9.19 -0.05 7.98
N ALA A 67 9.38 -0.80 9.06
CA ALA A 67 10.57 -0.72 9.91
C ALA A 67 11.85 -1.07 9.14
N GLU A 68 11.82 -2.07 8.25
CA GLU A 68 12.92 -2.37 7.35
C GLU A 68 13.21 -1.20 6.39
N CYS A 69 12.17 -0.58 5.80
CA CYS A 69 12.34 0.61 4.97
C CYS A 69 12.92 1.80 5.77
N LEU A 70 12.48 2.01 7.02
CA LEU A 70 12.98 3.09 7.87
C LEU A 70 14.44 2.90 8.26
N ALA A 71 14.88 1.66 8.46
CA ALA A 71 16.27 1.36 8.79
C ALA A 71 17.20 1.79 7.64
N GLU A 72 16.91 1.35 6.42
CA GLU A 72 17.70 1.72 5.23
C GLU A 72 17.60 3.23 4.94
N LEU A 73 16.40 3.81 4.98
CA LEU A 73 16.20 5.25 4.78
C LEU A 73 17.01 6.08 5.79
N ARG A 74 17.14 5.61 7.03
CA ARG A 74 17.99 6.27 8.03
C ARG A 74 19.46 6.24 7.65
N ASP A 75 19.94 5.10 7.16
CA ASP A 75 21.34 4.96 6.74
C ASP A 75 21.63 5.88 5.55
N ASP A 76 20.75 5.93 4.56
CA ASP A 76 20.87 6.79 3.37
C ASP A 76 20.85 8.28 3.75
N LEU A 77 19.91 8.69 4.59
CA LEU A 77 19.81 10.07 5.06
C LEU A 77 20.99 10.46 5.97
N THR A 78 21.53 9.50 6.73
CA THR A 78 22.76 9.71 7.53
C THR A 78 23.97 9.93 6.61
N ALA A 79 24.07 9.16 5.53
CA ALA A 79 25.13 9.35 4.53
C ALA A 79 25.03 10.72 3.83
N LEU A 80 23.82 11.25 3.67
CA LEU A 80 23.60 12.62 3.16
C LEU A 80 23.88 13.71 4.21
N GLY A 81 24.01 13.37 5.51
CA GLY A 81 24.36 14.30 6.57
C GLY A 81 23.24 14.62 7.58
N ALA A 82 22.00 14.15 7.39
CA ALA A 82 20.88 14.40 8.31
C ALA A 82 20.10 13.10 8.58
N PRO A 83 20.36 12.38 9.68
CA PRO A 83 19.74 11.10 9.97
C PRO A 83 18.22 11.23 10.15
N LEU A 84 17.47 10.19 9.76
CA LEU A 84 16.02 10.11 9.98
C LEU A 84 15.70 10.12 11.48
N VAL A 85 14.90 11.10 11.87
CA VAL A 85 14.34 11.20 13.23
C VAL A 85 13.04 10.39 13.26
N VAL A 86 12.92 9.48 14.24
CA VAL A 86 11.71 8.70 14.45
C VAL A 86 11.09 9.05 15.79
N ARG A 87 9.79 9.27 15.80
CA ARG A 87 8.98 9.52 16.99
C ARG A 87 7.76 8.60 16.99
N VAL A 88 7.29 8.26 18.18
CA VAL A 88 6.03 7.50 18.37
C VAL A 88 5.03 8.43 19.01
N GLY A 89 3.85 8.56 18.43
CA GLY A 89 2.81 9.40 19.01
C GLY A 89 1.79 9.92 17.98
N GLU A 90 0.90 10.78 18.46
CA GLU A 90 -0.01 11.54 17.62
C GLU A 90 0.78 12.68 16.91
N PRO A 91 0.62 12.88 15.61
CA PRO A 91 1.44 13.83 14.85
C PRO A 91 1.42 15.26 15.37
N VAL A 92 0.27 15.79 15.77
CA VAL A 92 0.18 17.17 16.31
C VAL A 92 0.98 17.29 17.60
N GLU A 93 0.91 16.28 18.48
CA GLU A 93 1.70 16.27 19.73
C GLU A 93 3.19 16.22 19.45
N VAL A 94 3.61 15.40 18.47
CA VAL A 94 5.00 15.30 18.05
C VAL A 94 5.50 16.62 17.47
N PHE A 95 4.77 17.25 16.57
CA PHE A 95 5.12 18.53 15.99
C PHE A 95 5.18 19.64 17.06
N ASN A 96 4.24 19.64 17.99
CA ASN A 96 4.22 20.59 19.09
C ASN A 96 5.46 20.43 19.98
N ALA A 97 5.84 19.21 20.36
CA ALA A 97 7.02 18.94 21.15
C ALA A 97 8.33 19.34 20.42
N LEU A 98 8.41 19.07 19.11
CA LEU A 98 9.55 19.49 18.31
C LEU A 98 9.64 21.02 18.19
N HIS A 99 8.52 21.70 17.99
CA HIS A 99 8.46 23.15 17.87
C HIS A 99 8.82 23.86 19.18
N GLN A 100 8.44 23.28 20.33
CA GLN A 100 8.85 23.78 21.66
C GLN A 100 10.34 23.57 21.92
N GLN A 101 10.93 22.49 21.43
CA GLN A 101 12.34 22.20 21.56
C GLN A 101 13.20 23.13 20.69
N GLN A 102 12.77 23.36 19.47
CA GLN A 102 13.41 24.24 18.49
C GLN A 102 12.37 24.72 17.47
N PRO A 103 12.25 26.03 17.19
CA PRO A 103 11.22 26.54 16.28
C PRO A 103 11.28 25.93 14.88
N LEU A 104 10.14 25.43 14.39
CA LEU A 104 9.96 24.94 13.04
C LEU A 104 9.62 26.12 12.11
N ALA A 105 10.25 26.16 10.94
CA ALA A 105 9.87 27.08 9.87
C ALA A 105 8.74 26.51 9.03
N ARG A 106 8.94 25.28 8.54
CA ARG A 106 8.03 24.64 7.58
C ARG A 106 8.00 23.14 7.79
N ILE A 107 6.86 22.54 7.45
CA ILE A 107 6.68 21.10 7.25
C ILE A 107 6.51 20.89 5.75
N LEU A 108 7.37 20.09 5.16
CA LEU A 108 7.37 19.71 3.76
C LEU A 108 7.05 18.23 3.66
N ALA A 109 6.05 17.84 2.87
CA ALA A 109 5.62 16.45 2.76
C ALA A 109 5.16 16.11 1.34
N HIS A 110 5.10 14.83 1.01
CA HIS A 110 4.26 14.41 -0.09
C HIS A 110 2.79 14.32 0.35
N GLU A 111 1.87 14.59 -0.59
CA GLU A 111 0.45 14.28 -0.41
C GLU A 111 0.30 12.78 -0.10
N GLU A 112 -0.39 12.45 0.98
CA GLU A 112 -0.82 11.06 1.21
C GLU A 112 -2.24 10.87 0.68
N THR A 113 -2.42 9.87 -0.19
CA THR A 113 -3.72 9.51 -0.78
C THR A 113 -4.26 8.24 -0.10
N GLY A 114 -4.36 8.28 1.23
CA GLY A 114 -4.78 7.17 2.08
C GLY A 114 -6.31 7.04 2.25
N ASN A 115 -6.73 6.75 3.47
CA ASN A 115 -8.13 6.64 3.88
C ASN A 115 -8.59 7.87 4.68
N ALA A 116 -9.84 7.84 5.19
CA ALA A 116 -10.40 8.94 5.97
C ALA A 116 -9.58 9.24 7.23
N LEU A 117 -9.00 8.23 7.88
CA LEU A 117 -8.19 8.38 9.09
C LEU A 117 -6.93 9.22 8.81
N THR A 118 -6.14 8.83 7.80
CA THR A 118 -4.91 9.54 7.45
C THR A 118 -5.19 10.94 6.87
N PHE A 119 -6.30 11.10 6.14
CA PHE A 119 -6.71 12.41 5.66
C PHE A 119 -7.09 13.35 6.82
N ALA A 120 -7.86 12.87 7.80
CA ALA A 120 -8.22 13.66 8.99
C ALA A 120 -6.97 14.05 9.80
N ARG A 121 -5.97 13.16 9.90
CA ARG A 121 -4.69 13.45 10.51
C ARG A 121 -3.95 14.60 9.80
N ASP A 122 -3.87 14.55 8.46
CA ASP A 122 -3.21 15.62 7.67
C ASP A 122 -3.88 16.97 7.89
N LEU A 123 -5.21 17.00 7.98
CA LEU A 123 -5.96 18.23 8.29
C LEU A 123 -5.63 18.76 9.69
N ARG A 124 -5.54 17.90 10.72
CA ARG A 124 -5.14 18.32 12.08
C ARG A 124 -3.74 18.94 12.09
N VAL A 125 -2.80 18.35 11.37
CA VAL A 125 -1.43 18.89 11.26
C VAL A 125 -1.43 20.23 10.52
N ALA A 126 -2.17 20.35 9.42
CA ALA A 126 -2.29 21.61 8.69
C ALA A 126 -2.91 22.73 9.54
N ASP A 127 -3.92 22.43 10.34
CA ASP A 127 -4.55 23.39 11.27
C ASP A 127 -3.58 23.79 12.39
N TRP A 128 -2.85 22.82 12.96
CA TRP A 128 -1.80 23.12 13.95
C TRP A 128 -0.71 24.02 13.36
N ALA A 129 -0.20 23.70 12.18
CA ALA A 129 0.83 24.49 11.51
C ALA A 129 0.37 25.94 11.29
N ARG A 130 -0.85 26.13 10.81
CA ARG A 130 -1.44 27.46 10.63
C ARG A 130 -1.55 28.24 11.95
N ALA A 131 -1.98 27.57 13.03
CA ALA A 131 -2.13 28.19 14.35
C ALA A 131 -0.79 28.64 14.96
N HIS A 132 0.32 27.98 14.58
CA HIS A 132 1.67 28.27 15.08
C HIS A 132 2.55 29.07 14.10
N GLY A 133 1.97 29.52 12.96
CA GLY A 133 2.73 30.27 11.96
C GLY A 133 3.79 29.42 11.23
N VAL A 134 3.64 28.09 11.23
CA VAL A 134 4.52 27.14 10.54
C VAL A 134 3.99 26.91 9.13
N GLY A 135 4.86 26.99 8.11
CA GLY A 135 4.47 26.63 6.74
C GLY A 135 4.13 25.14 6.64
N PHE A 136 3.13 24.78 5.82
CA PHE A 136 2.81 23.39 5.52
C PHE A 136 2.62 23.22 4.02
N ASP A 137 3.57 22.57 3.37
CA ASP A 137 3.62 22.44 1.92
C ASP A 137 3.61 20.96 1.53
N GLU A 138 2.73 20.62 0.59
CA GLU A 138 2.60 19.26 0.08
C GLU A 138 2.86 19.19 -1.43
N TRP A 139 3.61 18.17 -1.85
CA TRP A 139 3.89 17.84 -3.26
C TRP A 139 3.14 16.58 -3.68
N PRO A 140 2.72 16.48 -4.94
CA PRO A 140 2.18 15.23 -5.46
C PRO A 140 3.19 14.08 -5.35
N SER A 141 2.79 12.96 -4.75
CA SER A 141 3.65 11.75 -4.66
C SER A 141 3.53 10.82 -5.87
N ASN A 142 2.41 10.93 -6.61
CA ASN A 142 2.07 10.04 -7.71
C ASN A 142 1.13 10.71 -8.72
N GLY A 143 0.47 9.93 -9.58
CA GLY A 143 -0.46 10.45 -10.59
C GLY A 143 -1.86 10.78 -10.07
N VAL A 144 -2.12 10.64 -8.78
CA VAL A 144 -3.40 10.99 -8.16
C VAL A 144 -3.48 12.50 -7.95
N VAL A 145 -4.66 13.06 -8.13
CA VAL A 145 -4.91 14.49 -7.99
C VAL A 145 -5.92 14.72 -6.87
N ARG A 146 -5.48 15.37 -5.80
CA ARG A 146 -6.35 15.74 -4.69
C ARG A 146 -7.37 16.78 -5.12
N ARG A 147 -8.58 16.71 -4.57
CA ARG A 147 -9.70 17.64 -4.81
C ARG A 147 -10.04 17.81 -6.30
N LEU A 148 -9.92 16.74 -7.07
CA LEU A 148 -10.28 16.75 -8.49
C LEU A 148 -11.81 16.84 -8.63
N GLY A 149 -12.30 17.94 -9.17
CA GLY A 149 -13.75 18.18 -9.32
C GLY A 149 -14.43 17.24 -10.31
N THR A 150 -13.74 16.89 -11.41
CA THR A 150 -14.17 15.86 -12.36
C THR A 150 -12.98 14.99 -12.75
N ARG A 151 -13.26 13.73 -13.06
CA ARG A 151 -12.22 12.79 -13.54
C ARG A 151 -11.96 12.91 -15.05
N ASP A 152 -12.70 13.77 -15.73
CA ASP A 152 -12.49 14.04 -17.15
C ASP A 152 -11.10 14.68 -17.34
N GLY A 153 -10.34 14.15 -18.28
CA GLY A 153 -8.97 14.61 -18.52
C GLY A 153 -7.91 14.16 -17.49
N TRP A 154 -8.28 13.42 -16.43
CA TRP A 154 -7.32 12.95 -15.43
C TRP A 154 -6.12 12.20 -16.03
N SER A 155 -6.33 11.38 -17.06
CA SER A 155 -5.23 10.65 -17.72
C SER A 155 -4.19 11.59 -18.33
N SER A 156 -4.57 12.77 -18.79
CA SER A 156 -3.63 13.78 -19.30
C SER A 156 -2.79 14.39 -18.18
N ILE A 157 -3.39 14.60 -17.00
CA ILE A 157 -2.67 15.07 -15.81
C ILE A 157 -1.71 13.97 -15.33
N TRP A 158 -2.17 12.72 -15.28
CA TRP A 158 -1.35 11.58 -14.93
C TRP A 158 -0.12 11.48 -15.86
N ASN A 159 -0.33 11.51 -17.18
CA ASN A 159 0.76 11.46 -18.15
C ASN A 159 1.78 12.58 -17.93
N ARG A 160 1.33 13.82 -17.71
CA ARG A 160 2.21 14.96 -17.46
C ARG A 160 3.03 14.79 -16.17
N ARG A 161 2.40 14.33 -15.07
CA ARG A 161 3.09 14.11 -13.79
C ARG A 161 4.12 12.98 -13.87
N ILE A 162 3.74 11.88 -14.48
CA ILE A 162 4.56 10.66 -14.53
C ILE A 162 5.75 10.81 -15.48
N ASN A 163 5.58 11.53 -16.59
CA ASN A 163 6.67 11.76 -17.56
C ASN A 163 7.48 13.03 -17.27
N ALA A 164 7.25 13.72 -16.16
CA ALA A 164 8.12 14.81 -15.73
C ALA A 164 9.52 14.25 -15.35
N PRO A 165 10.60 15.01 -15.52
CA PRO A 165 11.96 14.57 -15.17
C PRO A 165 12.01 14.06 -13.73
N LEU A 166 12.76 12.98 -13.49
CA LEU A 166 13.04 12.49 -12.14
C LEU A 166 13.89 13.52 -11.38
N ILE A 167 13.77 13.51 -10.08
CA ILE A 167 14.45 14.43 -9.18
C ILE A 167 15.59 13.67 -8.50
N ASP A 168 16.82 14.12 -8.70
CA ASP A 168 17.98 13.55 -8.03
C ASP A 168 17.93 13.82 -6.53
N ALA A 169 18.45 12.91 -5.73
CA ALA A 169 18.63 13.16 -4.29
C ALA A 169 19.59 14.34 -4.07
N PRO A 170 19.40 15.12 -2.99
CA PRO A 170 20.34 16.19 -2.67
C PRO A 170 21.74 15.62 -2.40
N SER A 171 22.78 16.34 -2.77
CA SER A 171 24.18 15.90 -2.56
C SER A 171 24.58 15.90 -1.08
N ALA A 172 23.98 16.74 -0.26
CA ALA A 172 24.20 16.82 1.18
C ALA A 172 23.01 17.48 1.88
N LEU A 173 22.82 17.15 3.16
CA LEU A 173 21.84 17.75 4.04
C LEU A 173 22.55 18.40 5.26
N ARG A 174 21.96 19.47 5.74
CA ARG A 174 22.38 20.08 7.01
C ARG A 174 21.47 19.58 8.13
N ALA A 175 22.01 18.77 9.05
CA ALA A 175 21.25 18.24 10.18
C ALA A 175 20.85 19.32 11.18
N THR A 176 19.81 19.03 11.94
CA THR A 176 19.45 19.73 13.18
C THR A 176 20.17 19.09 14.37
N SER A 177 20.07 19.72 15.57
CA SER A 177 20.58 19.14 16.82
C SER A 177 19.65 18.10 17.46
N ILE A 178 18.51 17.82 16.85
CA ILE A 178 17.49 16.90 17.39
C ILE A 178 17.95 15.46 17.25
N ALA A 179 17.96 14.72 18.37
CA ALA A 179 18.39 13.33 18.39
C ALA A 179 17.47 12.44 17.51
N PRO A 180 18.04 11.49 16.74
CA PRO A 180 17.27 10.65 15.80
C PRO A 180 16.16 9.82 16.46
N GLY A 181 16.34 9.40 17.72
CA GLY A 181 15.43 8.45 18.35
C GLY A 181 15.62 7.04 17.80
N ARG A 182 14.91 6.08 18.36
CA ARG A 182 14.96 4.68 17.97
C ARG A 182 13.81 4.33 17.02
N ILE A 183 14.03 3.42 16.07
CA ILE A 183 12.97 2.75 15.34
C ILE A 183 12.44 1.64 16.27
N PRO A 184 11.16 1.68 16.70
CA PRO A 184 10.63 0.65 17.60
C PRO A 184 10.55 -0.71 16.90
N ASP A 185 10.75 -1.79 17.65
CA ASP A 185 10.47 -3.13 17.17
C ASP A 185 8.95 -3.42 17.14
N VAL A 186 8.55 -4.33 16.26
CA VAL A 186 7.14 -4.77 16.15
C VAL A 186 6.57 -5.22 17.51
N ALA A 187 7.39 -5.93 18.29
CA ALA A 187 6.98 -6.45 19.61
C ALA A 187 6.69 -5.34 20.63
N GLU A 188 7.41 -4.22 20.56
CA GLU A 188 7.25 -3.09 21.47
C GLU A 188 5.96 -2.32 21.25
N LEU A 189 5.45 -2.31 20.02
CA LEU A 189 4.24 -1.60 19.65
C LEU A 189 2.95 -2.39 19.96
N SER A 190 3.06 -3.63 20.43
CA SER A 190 1.92 -4.51 20.77
C SER A 190 0.87 -4.60 19.64
N LEU A 191 1.31 -4.61 18.40
CA LEU A 191 0.45 -4.59 17.22
C LEU A 191 -0.32 -5.90 17.05
N LYS A 192 -1.54 -5.77 16.49
CA LYS A 192 -2.34 -6.95 16.11
C LYS A 192 -1.69 -7.68 14.94
N ALA A 193 -1.48 -8.97 15.08
CA ALA A 193 -1.00 -9.84 14.02
C ALA A 193 -2.02 -10.95 13.74
N LEU A 194 -2.44 -11.11 12.48
CA LEU A 194 -3.26 -12.27 12.07
C LEU A 194 -2.46 -13.57 12.12
N HIS A 195 -1.16 -13.46 11.91
CA HIS A 195 -0.23 -14.59 11.94
C HIS A 195 0.90 -14.29 12.91
N PRO A 196 1.01 -15.02 14.03
CA PRO A 196 2.04 -14.78 15.07
C PRO A 196 3.48 -14.85 14.55
N ALA A 197 3.68 -15.55 13.43
CA ALA A 197 4.99 -15.73 12.81
C ALA A 197 5.27 -14.71 11.69
N VAL A 198 4.89 -13.45 11.88
CA VAL A 198 5.17 -12.38 10.87
C VAL A 198 6.65 -12.33 10.50
N ALA A 199 7.53 -12.43 11.48
CA ALA A 199 8.98 -12.49 11.27
C ALA A 199 9.44 -13.78 10.55
N THR A 200 8.62 -14.82 10.49
CA THR A 200 8.94 -16.11 9.86
C THR A 200 8.23 -16.35 8.54
N ARG A 201 7.56 -15.36 7.96
CA ARG A 201 7.06 -15.44 6.57
C ARG A 201 8.25 -15.53 5.62
N ARG A 202 8.81 -16.72 5.47
CA ARG A 202 10.01 -17.01 4.65
C ARG A 202 9.90 -16.58 3.19
N GLN A 203 8.72 -16.17 2.72
CA GLN A 203 8.43 -15.78 1.34
C GLN A 203 7.94 -14.34 1.21
N SER A 204 7.91 -13.56 2.30
CA SER A 204 7.61 -12.13 2.22
C SER A 204 8.78 -11.37 1.61
N GLN A 205 8.46 -10.25 0.99
CA GLN A 205 9.48 -9.35 0.45
C GLN A 205 10.06 -8.51 1.58
N SER A 206 11.37 -8.26 1.53
CA SER A 206 12.05 -7.33 2.44
C SER A 206 11.72 -5.89 2.06
N GLY A 207 11.67 -5.00 3.07
CA GLY A 207 11.55 -3.55 2.87
C GLY A 207 12.87 -2.93 2.40
N GLY A 208 12.82 -1.65 2.03
CA GLY A 208 13.98 -0.84 1.63
C GLY A 208 14.02 -0.46 0.16
N GLU A 209 14.67 0.66 -0.14
CA GLU A 209 14.84 1.20 -1.50
C GLU A 209 15.75 0.30 -2.34
N SER A 210 16.82 -0.28 -1.75
CA SER A 210 17.72 -1.24 -2.40
C SER A 210 16.99 -2.52 -2.83
N ALA A 211 16.18 -3.11 -1.95
CA ALA A 211 15.38 -4.29 -2.26
C ALA A 211 14.32 -3.99 -3.34
N ALA A 212 13.79 -2.77 -3.35
CA ALA A 212 12.86 -2.30 -4.36
C ALA A 212 13.53 -2.19 -5.75
N HIS A 213 14.72 -1.61 -5.81
CA HIS A 213 15.51 -1.50 -7.04
C HIS A 213 15.97 -2.87 -7.56
N GLU A 214 16.38 -3.78 -6.69
CA GLU A 214 16.72 -5.14 -7.06
C GLU A 214 15.51 -5.88 -7.66
N THR A 215 14.35 -5.75 -7.02
CA THR A 215 13.09 -6.33 -7.50
C THR A 215 12.70 -5.75 -8.87
N LEU A 216 12.85 -4.45 -9.07
CA LEU A 216 12.59 -3.78 -10.34
C LEU A 216 13.54 -4.27 -11.42
N ARG A 217 14.84 -4.28 -11.16
CA ARG A 217 15.88 -4.73 -12.09
C ARG A 217 15.64 -6.17 -12.53
N SER A 218 15.46 -7.09 -11.55
CA SER A 218 15.13 -8.50 -11.82
C SER A 218 13.86 -8.67 -12.69
N PHE A 219 12.87 -7.77 -12.53
CA PHE A 219 11.67 -7.80 -13.38
C PHE A 219 11.97 -7.32 -14.78
N LEU A 220 12.70 -6.23 -14.95
CA LEU A 220 12.98 -5.64 -16.25
C LEU A 220 13.91 -6.51 -17.09
N ASP A 221 14.95 -7.07 -16.45
CA ASP A 221 15.99 -7.83 -17.15
C ASP A 221 15.56 -9.26 -17.50
N GLU A 222 14.70 -9.90 -16.67
CA GLU A 222 14.43 -11.33 -16.78
C GLU A 222 12.95 -11.67 -16.68
N ARG A 223 12.35 -11.43 -15.50
CA ARG A 223 11.04 -11.97 -15.13
C ARG A 223 9.89 -11.41 -15.95
N GLY A 224 10.00 -10.15 -16.39
CA GLY A 224 8.96 -9.40 -17.08
C GLY A 224 8.71 -9.81 -18.53
N HIS A 225 9.62 -10.54 -19.16
CA HIS A 225 9.49 -10.91 -20.59
C HIS A 225 8.20 -11.70 -20.88
N ALA A 226 7.75 -12.53 -19.92
CA ALA A 226 6.51 -13.29 -20.04
C ALA A 226 5.28 -12.61 -19.40
N TYR A 227 5.46 -11.39 -18.85
CA TYR A 227 4.45 -10.70 -18.02
C TYR A 227 3.04 -10.70 -18.64
N GLN A 228 2.91 -10.26 -19.90
CA GLN A 228 1.60 -10.14 -20.55
C GLN A 228 0.84 -11.49 -20.63
N ARG A 229 1.59 -12.59 -20.82
CA ARG A 229 0.98 -13.93 -20.97
C ARG A 229 0.66 -14.59 -19.64
N GLU A 230 1.46 -14.28 -18.60
CA GLU A 230 1.48 -15.01 -17.34
C GLU A 230 0.87 -14.27 -16.15
N ILE A 231 0.62 -12.96 -16.25
CA ILE A 231 0.04 -12.14 -15.19
C ILE A 231 -1.26 -12.70 -14.58
N SER A 232 -2.00 -13.48 -15.35
CA SER A 232 -3.26 -14.08 -14.90
C SER A 232 -3.12 -15.52 -14.40
N ALA A 233 -1.95 -16.15 -14.58
CA ALA A 233 -1.71 -17.53 -14.20
C ALA A 233 -1.18 -17.60 -12.76
N PRO A 234 -1.94 -18.19 -11.79
CA PRO A 234 -1.59 -18.13 -10.36
C PRO A 234 -0.18 -18.63 -10.04
N ALA A 235 0.18 -19.81 -10.59
CA ALA A 235 1.48 -20.44 -10.33
C ALA A 235 2.66 -19.68 -10.97
N LYS A 236 2.43 -19.00 -12.10
CA LYS A 236 3.48 -18.30 -12.83
C LYS A 236 3.61 -16.84 -12.40
N ALA A 237 2.51 -16.23 -11.96
CA ALA A 237 2.45 -14.83 -11.59
C ALA A 237 3.39 -14.46 -10.44
N LEU A 238 3.70 -15.39 -9.55
CA LEU A 238 4.70 -15.19 -8.49
C LEU A 238 6.08 -14.82 -9.06
N ARG A 239 6.45 -15.39 -10.21
CA ARG A 239 7.71 -15.09 -10.90
C ARG A 239 7.54 -13.96 -11.92
N SER A 240 6.52 -14.03 -12.76
CA SER A 240 6.37 -13.13 -13.92
C SER A 240 5.76 -11.77 -13.61
N CYS A 241 5.15 -11.57 -12.44
CA CYS A 241 4.71 -10.24 -12.00
C CYS A 241 5.89 -9.44 -11.44
N SER A 242 5.77 -8.11 -11.49
CA SER A 242 6.83 -7.21 -11.02
C SER A 242 7.14 -7.36 -9.53
N ARG A 243 6.13 -7.65 -8.72
CA ARG A 243 6.24 -7.71 -7.26
C ARG A 243 6.60 -6.35 -6.62
N LEU A 244 6.36 -5.25 -7.32
CA LEU A 244 6.69 -3.90 -6.86
C LEU A 244 5.60 -3.26 -5.99
N SER A 245 4.43 -3.90 -5.88
CA SER A 245 3.31 -3.30 -5.16
C SER A 245 3.58 -2.94 -3.71
N PRO A 246 4.34 -3.68 -2.89
CA PRO A 246 4.69 -3.24 -1.55
C PRO A 246 5.56 -1.97 -1.56
N TYR A 247 6.55 -1.92 -2.42
CA TYR A 247 7.46 -0.77 -2.52
C TYR A 247 6.76 0.50 -3.01
N LEU A 248 5.77 0.35 -3.90
CA LEU A 248 4.92 1.46 -4.33
C LEU A 248 3.94 1.89 -3.23
N ALA A 249 3.43 0.95 -2.43
CA ALA A 249 2.50 1.23 -1.35
C ALA A 249 3.14 2.04 -0.21
N TYR A 250 4.40 1.77 0.10
CA TYR A 250 5.16 2.51 1.14
C TYR A 250 6.17 3.50 0.56
N GLY A 251 6.19 3.65 -0.76
CA GLY A 251 6.96 4.67 -1.44
C GLY A 251 8.48 4.49 -1.42
N ALA A 252 8.98 3.25 -1.20
CA ALA A 252 10.38 2.91 -1.39
C ALA A 252 10.83 3.00 -2.87
N LEU A 253 9.88 3.08 -3.80
CA LEU A 253 10.06 3.53 -5.17
C LEU A 253 8.94 4.49 -5.54
N SER A 254 9.24 5.53 -6.31
CA SER A 254 8.20 6.32 -6.94
C SER A 254 7.64 5.59 -8.17
N ILE A 255 6.36 5.83 -8.46
CA ILE A 255 5.77 5.28 -9.68
C ILE A 255 6.42 5.86 -10.94
N ARG A 256 7.00 7.06 -10.84
CA ARG A 256 7.73 7.74 -11.92
C ARG A 256 9.01 6.99 -12.26
N GLN A 257 9.83 6.64 -11.24
CA GLN A 257 11.03 5.81 -11.43
C GLN A 257 10.70 4.48 -12.12
N VAL A 258 9.60 3.84 -11.71
CA VAL A 258 9.19 2.54 -12.29
C VAL A 258 8.72 2.68 -13.73
N VAL A 259 7.98 3.74 -14.06
CA VAL A 259 7.55 4.00 -15.46
C VAL A 259 8.74 4.33 -16.34
N ASP A 260 9.62 5.23 -15.91
CA ASP A 260 10.82 5.62 -16.65
C ASP A 260 11.70 4.40 -16.94
N ALA A 261 12.02 3.61 -15.91
CA ALA A 261 12.80 2.39 -16.06
C ALA A 261 12.14 1.36 -17.00
N ALA A 262 10.80 1.22 -16.95
CA ALA A 262 10.08 0.29 -17.83
C ALA A 262 10.07 0.76 -19.30
N LEU A 263 10.06 2.06 -19.54
CA LEU A 263 10.07 2.63 -20.90
C LEU A 263 11.48 2.63 -21.53
N THR A 264 12.52 2.72 -20.71
CA THR A 264 13.92 2.74 -21.14
C THR A 264 14.57 1.35 -21.17
N SER A 265 13.91 0.32 -20.62
CA SER A 265 14.42 -1.05 -20.56
C SER A 265 14.29 -1.83 -21.87
N ASP A 266 14.98 -2.96 -21.94
CA ASP A 266 14.90 -3.94 -23.06
C ASP A 266 13.68 -4.87 -22.97
N LEU A 267 12.72 -4.60 -22.08
CA LEU A 267 11.48 -5.36 -22.04
C LEU A 267 10.77 -5.35 -23.40
N PRO A 268 10.22 -6.51 -23.85
CA PRO A 268 9.41 -6.54 -25.06
C PRO A 268 8.32 -5.47 -25.03
N LYS A 269 8.16 -4.66 -26.07
CA LYS A 269 7.23 -3.52 -26.11
C LYS A 269 5.81 -3.85 -25.63
N ARG A 270 5.33 -5.06 -25.93
CA ARG A 270 4.01 -5.53 -25.42
C ARG A 270 4.00 -5.75 -23.91
N ALA A 271 5.09 -6.24 -23.34
CA ALA A 271 5.20 -6.45 -21.90
C ALA A 271 5.34 -5.10 -21.18
N SER A 272 6.20 -4.20 -21.67
CA SER A 272 6.36 -2.84 -21.13
C SER A 272 5.04 -2.06 -21.18
N SER A 273 4.35 -1.98 -22.33
CA SER A 273 3.05 -1.31 -22.45
C SER A 273 2.00 -1.91 -21.51
N ALA A 274 1.95 -3.24 -21.38
CA ALA A 274 1.01 -3.91 -20.46
C ALA A 274 1.35 -3.56 -19.01
N PHE A 275 2.61 -3.46 -18.65
CA PHE A 275 3.06 -3.12 -17.31
C PHE A 275 2.75 -1.65 -16.98
N VAL A 276 3.16 -0.71 -17.84
CA VAL A 276 2.86 0.73 -17.68
C VAL A 276 1.35 0.98 -17.56
N SER A 277 0.54 0.26 -18.36
CA SER A 277 -0.93 0.30 -18.21
C SER A 277 -1.38 -0.12 -16.81
N ARG A 278 -0.70 -1.04 -16.11
CA ARG A 278 -1.05 -1.41 -14.74
C ARG A 278 -0.65 -0.34 -13.73
N LEU A 279 0.44 0.39 -13.97
CA LEU A 279 0.82 1.53 -13.15
C LEU A 279 -0.18 2.69 -13.29
N HIS A 280 -0.72 2.91 -14.49
CA HIS A 280 -1.83 3.83 -14.68
C HIS A 280 -3.09 3.38 -13.91
N TRP A 281 -3.44 2.08 -13.95
CA TRP A 281 -4.55 1.52 -13.17
C TRP A 281 -4.32 1.62 -11.66
N HIS A 282 -3.09 1.54 -11.18
CA HIS A 282 -2.74 1.74 -9.78
C HIS A 282 -3.24 3.11 -9.31
N CYS A 283 -2.81 4.20 -9.94
CA CYS A 283 -3.28 5.54 -9.61
C CYS A 283 -4.78 5.74 -9.88
N HIS A 284 -5.34 5.10 -10.91
CA HIS A 284 -6.78 5.18 -11.20
C HIS A 284 -7.65 4.63 -10.07
N PHE A 285 -7.24 3.55 -9.42
CA PHE A 285 -7.97 3.01 -8.28
C PHE A 285 -7.87 3.92 -7.06
N ILE A 286 -6.69 4.46 -6.78
CA ILE A 286 -6.49 5.42 -5.69
C ILE A 286 -7.33 6.68 -5.96
N GLN A 287 -7.31 7.19 -7.19
CA GLN A 287 -8.12 8.36 -7.60
C GLN A 287 -9.62 8.15 -7.38
N LYS A 288 -10.12 6.92 -7.42
CA LYS A 288 -11.54 6.64 -7.15
C LYS A 288 -11.90 6.95 -5.71
N LEU A 289 -11.10 6.47 -4.76
CA LEU A 289 -11.31 6.76 -3.34
C LEU A 289 -11.12 8.25 -3.05
N GLU A 290 -10.07 8.86 -3.59
CA GLU A 290 -9.79 10.29 -3.44
C GLU A 290 -10.95 11.17 -3.97
N SER A 291 -11.54 10.80 -5.12
CA SER A 291 -12.66 11.55 -5.71
C SER A 291 -14.01 11.27 -5.05
N GLN A 292 -14.16 10.17 -4.37
CA GLN A 292 -15.39 9.75 -3.69
C GLN A 292 -15.07 9.01 -2.39
N PRO A 293 -14.67 9.74 -1.33
CA PRO A 293 -14.29 9.13 -0.05
C PRO A 293 -15.37 8.27 0.60
N SER A 294 -16.66 8.57 0.33
CA SER A 294 -17.79 7.80 0.87
C SER A 294 -17.74 6.30 0.52
N ILE A 295 -17.05 5.90 -0.56
CA ILE A 295 -16.93 4.48 -0.94
C ILE A 295 -16.10 3.66 0.06
N GLU A 296 -15.43 4.28 0.99
CA GLU A 296 -14.74 3.59 2.09
C GLU A 296 -15.74 2.84 2.99
N THR A 297 -16.93 3.38 3.17
CA THR A 297 -17.95 2.83 4.08
C THR A 297 -19.29 2.51 3.40
N GLN A 298 -19.58 3.12 2.26
CA GLN A 298 -20.84 2.98 1.52
C GLN A 298 -20.60 2.29 0.19
N CYS A 299 -21.62 1.62 -0.36
CA CYS A 299 -21.53 1.06 -1.70
C CYS A 299 -21.39 2.19 -2.75
N PHE A 300 -20.52 1.98 -3.73
CA PHE A 300 -20.34 2.90 -4.85
C PHE A 300 -21.67 3.21 -5.57
N ASN A 301 -22.53 2.22 -5.71
CA ASN A 301 -23.90 2.39 -6.17
C ASN A 301 -24.84 2.18 -4.97
N PRO A 302 -25.56 3.22 -4.52
CA PRO A 302 -26.46 3.15 -3.37
C PRO A 302 -27.55 2.09 -3.46
N LEU A 303 -27.93 1.67 -4.67
CA LEU A 303 -28.94 0.59 -4.88
C LEU A 303 -28.50 -0.76 -4.32
N TYR A 304 -27.21 -0.95 -4.04
CA TYR A 304 -26.68 -2.18 -3.47
C TYR A 304 -26.46 -2.11 -1.94
N GLU A 305 -26.77 -0.98 -1.32
CA GLU A 305 -26.48 -0.74 0.11
C GLU A 305 -27.17 -1.74 1.02
N SER A 306 -28.41 -2.06 0.74
CA SER A 306 -29.23 -3.01 1.53
C SER A 306 -29.38 -4.39 0.87
N LEU A 307 -28.57 -4.71 -0.14
CA LEU A 307 -28.71 -5.95 -0.89
C LEU A 307 -28.36 -7.19 -0.06
N ARG A 308 -27.44 -7.04 0.89
CA ARG A 308 -26.96 -8.13 1.76
C ARG A 308 -27.29 -7.79 3.20
N GLY A 309 -27.82 -8.76 3.93
CA GLY A 309 -28.08 -8.67 5.37
C GLY A 309 -26.81 -8.97 6.19
N GLU A 310 -27.01 -9.31 7.44
CA GLU A 310 -25.94 -9.72 8.35
C GLU A 310 -25.14 -10.89 7.76
N PRO A 311 -23.80 -10.86 7.88
CA PRO A 311 -22.95 -11.90 7.32
C PRO A 311 -23.12 -13.22 8.06
N ASP A 312 -23.21 -14.31 7.31
CA ASP A 312 -23.15 -15.68 7.85
C ASP A 312 -21.75 -15.92 8.42
N ALA A 313 -21.65 -15.99 9.74
CA ALA A 313 -20.38 -16.12 10.47
C ALA A 313 -19.64 -17.42 10.11
N ALA A 314 -20.38 -18.52 9.85
CA ALA A 314 -19.78 -19.81 9.49
C ALA A 314 -19.13 -19.74 8.10
N ARG A 315 -19.83 -19.16 7.12
CA ARG A 315 -19.30 -18.96 5.77
C ARG A 315 -18.11 -18.01 5.77
N LEU A 316 -18.20 -16.92 6.52
CA LEU A 316 -17.10 -15.96 6.67
C LEU A 316 -15.85 -16.64 7.26
N SER A 317 -16.02 -17.38 8.36
CA SER A 317 -14.94 -18.09 9.03
C SER A 317 -14.32 -19.18 8.11
N ALA A 318 -15.14 -19.95 7.42
CA ALA A 318 -14.67 -20.95 6.45
C ALA A 318 -13.85 -20.32 5.34
N TRP A 319 -14.27 -19.18 4.82
CA TRP A 319 -13.57 -18.45 3.79
C TRP A 319 -12.25 -17.86 4.32
N GLN A 320 -12.28 -17.19 5.46
CA GLN A 320 -11.08 -16.63 6.09
C GLN A 320 -10.02 -17.69 6.41
N SER A 321 -10.44 -18.89 6.79
CA SER A 321 -9.52 -20.00 7.11
C SER A 321 -9.11 -20.86 5.91
N GLY A 322 -9.60 -20.57 4.69
CA GLY A 322 -9.33 -21.37 3.49
C GLY A 322 -9.88 -22.79 3.60
N LYS A 323 -11.10 -22.93 4.14
CA LYS A 323 -11.84 -24.19 4.37
C LYS A 323 -13.24 -24.14 3.78
N THR A 324 -13.39 -23.49 2.63
CA THR A 324 -14.69 -23.35 1.94
C THR A 324 -15.14 -24.64 1.25
N GLY A 325 -14.24 -25.60 1.06
CA GLY A 325 -14.46 -26.80 0.24
C GLY A 325 -14.27 -26.56 -1.26
N TYR A 326 -13.91 -25.36 -1.67
CA TYR A 326 -13.51 -25.02 -3.05
C TYR A 326 -11.98 -24.98 -3.15
N PRO A 327 -11.33 -26.03 -3.66
CA PRO A 327 -9.89 -26.22 -3.54
C PRO A 327 -9.05 -25.06 -4.03
N PHE A 328 -9.49 -24.38 -5.09
CA PHE A 328 -8.76 -23.26 -5.65
C PHE A 328 -8.87 -21.97 -4.80
N VAL A 329 -10.07 -21.69 -4.28
CA VAL A 329 -10.32 -20.57 -3.36
C VAL A 329 -9.48 -20.78 -2.09
N ASP A 330 -9.57 -21.98 -1.52
CA ASP A 330 -8.85 -22.35 -0.29
C ASP A 330 -7.33 -22.27 -0.48
N ALA A 331 -6.81 -22.72 -1.64
CA ALA A 331 -5.41 -22.60 -1.96
C ALA A 331 -4.95 -21.12 -2.08
N CYS A 332 -5.79 -20.25 -2.66
CA CYS A 332 -5.49 -18.83 -2.77
C CYS A 332 -5.47 -18.12 -1.40
N ILE A 333 -6.42 -18.44 -0.51
CA ILE A 333 -6.42 -17.90 0.85
C ILE A 333 -5.17 -18.37 1.60
N ARG A 334 -4.84 -19.66 1.57
CA ARG A 334 -3.63 -20.18 2.25
C ARG A 334 -2.34 -19.59 1.68
N ALA A 335 -2.25 -19.43 0.35
CA ALA A 335 -1.11 -18.76 -0.28
C ALA A 335 -0.98 -17.30 0.18
N LEU A 336 -2.10 -16.58 0.24
CA LEU A 336 -2.13 -15.21 0.75
C LEU A 336 -1.67 -15.13 2.21
N GLN A 337 -2.18 -16.01 3.07
CA GLN A 337 -1.79 -16.09 4.48
C GLN A 337 -0.30 -16.40 4.68
N THR A 338 0.31 -17.18 3.78
CA THR A 338 1.71 -17.56 3.87
C THR A 338 2.65 -16.50 3.30
N GLN A 339 2.25 -15.83 2.22
CA GLN A 339 3.12 -14.96 1.42
C GLN A 339 2.83 -13.47 1.60
N GLY A 340 1.65 -13.11 2.12
CA GLY A 340 1.20 -11.72 2.17
C GLY A 340 0.90 -11.10 0.80
N TRP A 341 0.92 -11.92 -0.28
CA TRP A 341 0.71 -11.42 -1.63
C TRP A 341 0.14 -12.49 -2.56
N ILE A 342 -0.79 -12.09 -3.41
CA ILE A 342 -1.29 -12.86 -4.56
C ILE A 342 -1.54 -11.92 -5.73
N ASN A 343 -1.57 -12.44 -6.95
CA ASN A 343 -1.79 -11.63 -8.14
C ASN A 343 -3.22 -11.06 -8.21
N PHE A 344 -3.38 -9.98 -8.98
CA PHE A 344 -4.64 -9.25 -9.12
C PHE A 344 -5.87 -10.11 -9.43
N ARG A 345 -5.73 -11.09 -10.32
CA ARG A 345 -6.83 -11.98 -10.71
C ARG A 345 -7.34 -12.81 -9.54
N MET A 346 -6.43 -13.27 -8.69
CA MET A 346 -6.79 -14.05 -7.51
C MET A 346 -7.44 -13.18 -6.43
N ARG A 347 -6.97 -11.94 -6.24
CA ARG A 347 -7.64 -10.95 -5.36
C ARG A 347 -9.08 -10.72 -5.81
N ALA A 348 -9.28 -10.46 -7.10
CA ALA A 348 -10.61 -10.26 -7.67
C ALA A 348 -11.52 -11.50 -7.52
N MET A 349 -10.96 -12.71 -7.67
CA MET A 349 -11.70 -13.96 -7.48
C MET A 349 -12.11 -14.16 -6.03
N LEU A 350 -11.19 -13.94 -5.05
CA LEU A 350 -11.51 -14.08 -3.63
C LEU A 350 -12.63 -13.14 -3.20
N THR A 351 -12.57 -11.87 -3.62
CA THR A 351 -13.64 -10.89 -3.36
C THR A 351 -14.95 -11.29 -3.99
N SER A 352 -14.93 -11.71 -5.27
CA SER A 352 -16.15 -12.11 -5.98
C SER A 352 -16.77 -13.37 -5.38
N PHE A 353 -15.96 -14.35 -4.98
CA PHE A 353 -16.45 -15.56 -4.33
C PHE A 353 -17.12 -15.26 -3.00
N ALA A 354 -16.48 -14.46 -2.15
CA ALA A 354 -17.08 -14.05 -0.87
C ALA A 354 -18.41 -13.31 -1.09
N ALA A 355 -18.44 -12.36 -2.03
CA ALA A 355 -19.60 -11.50 -2.22
C ALA A 355 -20.76 -12.17 -2.97
N TYR A 356 -20.50 -13.06 -3.95
CA TYR A 356 -21.57 -13.63 -4.80
C TYR A 356 -21.86 -15.10 -4.52
N ASP A 357 -20.86 -15.90 -4.24
CA ASP A 357 -21.05 -17.33 -3.99
C ASP A 357 -21.37 -17.61 -2.52
N LEU A 358 -20.76 -16.86 -1.59
CA LEU A 358 -21.09 -16.93 -0.16
C LEU A 358 -22.11 -15.88 0.29
N TRP A 359 -22.47 -14.92 -0.56
CA TRP A 359 -23.43 -13.85 -0.31
C TRP A 359 -23.07 -12.97 0.90
N LEU A 360 -21.77 -12.75 1.13
CA LEU A 360 -21.26 -11.91 2.23
C LEU A 360 -21.24 -10.44 1.82
N ASP A 361 -21.57 -9.55 2.75
CA ASP A 361 -21.33 -8.12 2.55
C ASP A 361 -19.83 -7.85 2.50
N TRP A 362 -19.39 -6.97 1.60
CA TRP A 362 -17.97 -6.68 1.39
C TRP A 362 -17.31 -6.08 2.63
N ARG A 363 -18.05 -5.39 3.48
CA ARG A 363 -17.54 -4.80 4.73
C ARG A 363 -17.10 -5.87 5.72
N SER A 364 -17.77 -7.02 5.74
CA SER A 364 -17.48 -8.12 6.67
C SER A 364 -16.12 -8.78 6.45
N PHE A 365 -15.54 -8.66 5.25
CA PHE A 365 -14.24 -9.24 4.94
C PHE A 365 -13.18 -8.22 4.48
N ARG A 366 -13.55 -6.94 4.43
CA ARG A 366 -12.68 -5.83 4.01
C ARG A 366 -11.38 -5.80 4.82
N ASP A 367 -11.50 -5.67 6.13
CA ASP A 367 -10.36 -5.48 7.02
C ASP A 367 -9.51 -6.75 7.13
N PHE A 368 -10.15 -7.94 7.09
CA PHE A 368 -9.41 -9.20 7.01
C PHE A 368 -8.50 -9.26 5.79
N LEU A 369 -9.01 -8.92 4.61
CA LEU A 369 -8.20 -8.92 3.39
C LEU A 369 -7.12 -7.84 3.42
N ALA A 370 -7.42 -6.64 3.91
CA ALA A 370 -6.46 -5.57 4.06
C ALA A 370 -5.24 -6.04 4.86
N ARG A 371 -5.49 -6.68 6.00
CA ARG A 371 -4.46 -7.22 6.89
C ARG A 371 -3.65 -8.39 6.31
N GLN A 372 -4.14 -9.05 5.26
CA GLN A 372 -3.40 -10.11 4.58
C GLN A 372 -2.41 -9.59 3.54
N PHE A 373 -2.62 -8.39 3.00
CA PHE A 373 -1.82 -7.87 1.90
C PHE A 373 -0.65 -7.00 2.40
N ILE A 374 0.59 -7.46 2.24
CA ILE A 374 1.79 -6.66 2.55
C ILE A 374 1.82 -5.34 1.76
N ASP A 375 1.17 -5.31 0.60
CA ASP A 375 1.04 -4.16 -0.28
C ASP A 375 -0.30 -3.43 -0.08
N TYR A 376 -0.83 -3.41 1.15
CA TYR A 376 -2.09 -2.75 1.43
C TYR A 376 -2.04 -1.26 1.08
N GLU A 377 -2.89 -0.89 0.13
CA GLU A 377 -3.12 0.49 -0.32
C GLU A 377 -4.64 0.74 -0.27
N PRO A 378 -5.11 1.64 0.62
CA PRO A 378 -6.55 1.86 0.84
C PRO A 378 -7.34 2.12 -0.43
N GLY A 379 -6.85 3.03 -1.29
CA GLY A 379 -7.53 3.40 -2.52
C GLY A 379 -7.69 2.24 -3.50
N ILE A 380 -6.67 1.40 -3.61
CA ILE A 380 -6.71 0.21 -4.48
C ILE A 380 -7.63 -0.85 -3.86
N HIS A 381 -7.47 -1.11 -2.57
CA HIS A 381 -8.21 -2.15 -1.85
C HIS A 381 -9.72 -1.88 -1.88
N ILE A 382 -10.14 -0.70 -1.41
CA ILE A 382 -11.54 -0.30 -1.37
C ILE A 382 -12.15 -0.28 -2.78
N SER A 383 -11.47 0.31 -3.75
CA SER A 383 -11.95 0.34 -5.14
C SER A 383 -12.14 -1.05 -5.74
N GLN A 384 -11.26 -2.00 -5.43
CA GLN A 384 -11.42 -3.39 -5.88
C GLN A 384 -12.58 -4.10 -5.20
N LEU A 385 -12.77 -3.89 -3.90
CA LEU A 385 -13.93 -4.43 -3.16
C LEU A 385 -15.23 -3.89 -3.76
N GLN A 386 -15.32 -2.59 -3.99
CA GLN A 386 -16.49 -1.95 -4.61
C GLN A 386 -16.81 -2.51 -6.00
N MET A 387 -15.78 -2.67 -6.83
CA MET A 387 -15.95 -3.19 -8.20
C MET A 387 -16.32 -4.67 -8.26
N ARG A 388 -16.03 -5.44 -7.23
CA ARG A 388 -16.19 -6.90 -7.21
C ARG A 388 -17.16 -7.38 -6.16
N GLY A 389 -17.38 -6.60 -5.10
CA GLY A 389 -18.29 -6.92 -4.00
C GLY A 389 -19.67 -6.31 -4.13
N CYS A 390 -19.82 -5.18 -4.83
CA CYS A 390 -21.07 -4.42 -4.92
C CYS A 390 -21.73 -4.45 -6.31
N THR A 391 -21.02 -4.84 -7.39
CA THR A 391 -21.58 -4.79 -8.74
C THR A 391 -22.13 -6.14 -9.19
N ILE A 392 -23.04 -6.13 -10.18
CA ILE A 392 -23.59 -7.35 -10.77
C ILE A 392 -22.49 -8.23 -11.39
N ARG A 393 -22.62 -9.54 -11.22
CA ARG A 393 -21.70 -10.55 -11.75
C ARG A 393 -21.50 -10.37 -13.26
N SER A 394 -20.33 -9.90 -13.67
CA SER A 394 -19.99 -9.85 -15.09
C SER A 394 -19.53 -11.23 -15.57
N SER A 395 -19.87 -11.60 -16.81
CA SER A 395 -19.51 -12.88 -17.46
C SER A 395 -17.99 -13.21 -17.42
N ARG A 396 -17.12 -12.23 -17.20
CA ARG A 396 -15.67 -12.44 -17.08
C ARG A 396 -15.24 -13.23 -15.84
N VAL A 397 -16.02 -13.19 -14.75
CA VAL A 397 -15.72 -13.95 -13.53
C VAL A 397 -15.94 -15.44 -13.74
N THR A 398 -16.99 -15.80 -14.48
CA THR A 398 -17.31 -17.21 -14.80
C THR A 398 -16.17 -17.89 -15.56
N THR A 399 -15.55 -17.18 -16.53
CA THR A 399 -14.41 -17.71 -17.29
C THR A 399 -13.17 -17.92 -16.43
N THR A 400 -12.96 -17.07 -15.43
CA THR A 400 -11.81 -17.19 -14.50
C THR A 400 -12.01 -18.37 -13.55
N THR A 401 -13.23 -18.58 -13.05
CA THR A 401 -13.59 -19.70 -12.18
C THR A 401 -13.48 -21.05 -12.94
N HIS A 402 -13.94 -21.12 -14.18
CA HIS A 402 -13.78 -22.33 -15.01
C HIS A 402 -12.30 -22.67 -15.33
N ARG A 403 -11.49 -21.68 -15.66
CA ARG A 403 -10.03 -21.89 -15.84
C ARG A 403 -9.32 -22.26 -14.56
N ALA A 404 -9.80 -21.74 -13.42
CA ALA A 404 -9.28 -22.05 -12.10
C ALA A 404 -9.59 -23.49 -11.67
N ILE A 405 -10.79 -23.99 -11.99
CA ILE A 405 -11.17 -25.39 -11.74
C ILE A 405 -10.32 -26.36 -12.58
N SER A 406 -10.00 -26.03 -13.84
CA SER A 406 -9.05 -26.78 -14.67
C SER A 406 -7.65 -26.85 -14.07
N PHE A 407 -7.22 -25.81 -13.37
CA PHE A 407 -5.88 -25.76 -12.74
C PHE A 407 -5.82 -26.59 -11.46
N ALA A 408 -6.89 -26.63 -10.65
CA ALA A 408 -6.99 -27.46 -9.45
C ALA A 408 -6.88 -28.98 -9.80
N ALA A 409 -7.30 -29.37 -10.99
CA ALA A 409 -7.15 -30.74 -11.50
C ALA A 409 -5.68 -31.16 -11.72
N GLY A 410 -4.73 -30.21 -11.78
CA GLY A 410 -3.29 -30.45 -11.90
C GLY A 410 -2.53 -30.53 -10.57
N CYS A 411 -3.17 -30.24 -9.45
CA CYS A 411 -2.52 -30.27 -8.14
C CYS A 411 -2.32 -31.72 -7.65
N ARG A 412 -1.08 -32.12 -7.38
CA ARG A 412 -0.71 -33.51 -7.03
C ARG A 412 -1.39 -34.05 -5.76
N ASN A 413 -1.90 -33.20 -4.88
CA ASN A 413 -2.61 -33.61 -3.67
C ASN A 413 -4.13 -33.82 -3.85
N CYS A 414 -4.66 -33.63 -5.04
CA CYS A 414 -6.09 -33.83 -5.36
C CYS A 414 -6.39 -35.15 -6.05
N GLY A 415 -5.74 -36.24 -5.66
CA GLY A 415 -5.93 -37.58 -6.24
C GLY A 415 -7.37 -38.13 -6.21
N ARG A 416 -8.23 -37.58 -5.36
CA ARG A 416 -9.68 -37.89 -5.33
C ARG A 416 -10.51 -37.13 -6.38
N PHE A 417 -10.01 -36.02 -6.89
CA PHE A 417 -10.78 -35.14 -7.81
C PHE A 417 -10.70 -35.57 -9.28
N ARG A 418 -9.66 -36.31 -9.68
CA ARG A 418 -9.53 -36.85 -11.05
C ARG A 418 -10.62 -37.84 -11.42
N ARG A 419 -11.23 -38.55 -10.48
CA ARG A 419 -12.28 -39.51 -10.73
C ARG A 419 -13.66 -38.88 -10.97
N CYS A 420 -13.91 -37.67 -10.49
CA CYS A 420 -15.22 -37.01 -10.74
C CYS A 420 -15.30 -36.27 -12.08
N LEU A 421 -14.17 -35.94 -12.72
CA LEU A 421 -14.16 -35.21 -13.99
C LEU A 421 -14.10 -36.11 -15.23
N SER A 422 -13.77 -37.40 -15.09
CA SER A 422 -13.68 -38.35 -16.20
C SER A 422 -15.02 -38.99 -16.60
N THR A 423 -16.12 -38.75 -15.88
CA THR A 423 -17.39 -39.43 -16.07
C THR A 423 -18.56 -38.56 -16.51
N SER A 424 -18.35 -37.27 -16.84
CA SER A 424 -19.47 -36.43 -17.31
C SER A 424 -19.13 -35.65 -18.57
N HIS A 425 -19.36 -36.28 -19.72
CA HIS A 425 -19.68 -35.55 -20.93
C HIS A 425 -21.13 -35.06 -20.83
N GLY A 426 -21.28 -33.72 -20.73
CA GLY A 426 -22.48 -33.00 -21.04
C GLY A 426 -23.65 -33.15 -20.07
N LYS A 427 -23.70 -32.29 -19.09
CA LYS A 427 -24.88 -31.55 -18.58
C LYS A 427 -24.53 -30.99 -17.21
N CYS A 428 -24.50 -29.69 -17.12
CA CYS A 428 -24.30 -28.95 -15.85
C CYS A 428 -25.55 -29.14 -14.97
N HIS A 429 -25.55 -30.11 -14.07
CA HIS A 429 -26.57 -30.25 -13.05
C HIS A 429 -26.31 -29.32 -11.88
N ARG A 430 -27.30 -28.52 -11.54
CA ARG A 430 -27.44 -27.71 -10.34
C ARG A 430 -26.93 -28.47 -9.10
N TRP A 431 -25.84 -28.01 -8.51
CA TRP A 431 -25.35 -28.54 -7.25
C TRP A 431 -26.33 -28.23 -6.13
N LYS A 432 -26.93 -29.29 -5.57
CA LYS A 432 -27.67 -29.19 -4.31
C LYS A 432 -26.67 -28.92 -3.17
N LEU A 433 -26.94 -27.87 -2.40
CA LEU A 433 -26.28 -27.59 -1.14
C LEU A 433 -26.42 -28.82 -0.22
N LEU A 434 -25.29 -29.48 0.07
CA LEU A 434 -25.23 -30.43 1.17
C LEU A 434 -25.40 -29.65 2.48
N ARG A 435 -26.53 -29.88 3.15
CA ARG A 435 -26.72 -29.52 4.54
C ARG A 435 -25.67 -30.28 5.36
N VAL A 436 -24.82 -29.54 6.06
CA VAL A 436 -24.01 -30.09 7.16
C VAL A 436 -25.00 -30.48 8.23
N ALA A 437 -25.18 -31.78 8.42
CA ALA A 437 -25.93 -32.32 9.55
C ALA A 437 -25.14 -32.03 10.81
N SER A 438 -25.83 -31.41 11.78
CA SER A 438 -25.41 -31.30 13.16
C SER A 438 -25.30 -32.70 13.75
N GLY A 439 -24.15 -33.02 14.25
CA GLY A 439 -23.82 -34.12 15.09
C GLY A 439 -22.60 -33.72 15.93
#